data_ab1fc869da19653a11f2d83048b49988
#
_entry.id   ab1fc869da19653a11f2d83048b49988
#
_cell.length_a   1.000
_cell.length_b   1.000
_cell.length_c   1.000
_cell.angle_alpha   90.00
_cell.angle_beta   90.00
_cell.angle_gamma   90.00
#
_symmetry.space_group_name_H-M   'P 1'
#
loop_
_entity.id
_entity.type
_entity.pdbx_description
1 polymer ?
#
loop_
_entity_poly.entity_id
_entity_poly.type
_entity_poly.pdbx_seq_one_letter_code
_entity_poly.pdbx_strand_id
1 'polypeptide(L)'
;MIWTLVLAPILIGLLMYALPRSADVAAKWFGVAVAAGAFGLTLLSANAPDESIRWLQRPFTANFHAGLGGLSFWLVALLTLSTACALASTRIPRQRDFVAQMLLLMGAMTGLFVARDLFVFALFWDLMLIPVFLILIAWTPSKSDASAWRYLIYNLTGGLALLLATAAYGVIEGSTDVLGATLGHGVAAVGPAWGEWIFAGFAIAFLIKTPVWPFHTWMPQTYADLPPAAAAVVSAVQSKGGLYGFIFVTAPLLPDQMHAAAPLMYVLGLVGLIYGALVALVQDDAKKVVAYSSLSHLGLILLAAFSGNQVALGGAAVYIIAHGLFSAGIFIVLGQVESREETRMISRLGGLGARNPRLAGSLTIVALAALGLPGLCGFAGEILILTGLYQSGAVWVAGIALVPIVLAAAYMLRLFQGIMQGPDAADLPERADASPLELLAVAPLVVAIVLLGVDPRPVSDARSVAAPAPVSAVSER
;
A
#
# COMPACT_ATOMS: atom_id res chain seq x y z
N MET A 1 -17.54 9.97 13.49
CA MET A 1 -16.89 8.64 13.69
C MET A 1 -15.75 8.44 12.69
N ILE A 2 -15.95 8.72 11.40
CA ILE A 2 -14.90 8.57 10.37
C ILE A 2 -13.73 9.53 10.61
N TRP A 3 -14.00 10.81 10.87
CA TRP A 3 -12.96 11.79 11.21
C TRP A 3 -12.19 11.45 12.50
N THR A 4 -12.79 10.70 13.42
CA THR A 4 -12.06 10.20 14.60
C THR A 4 -10.94 9.23 14.21
N LEU A 5 -11.15 8.38 13.18
CA LEU A 5 -10.10 7.50 12.65
C LEU A 5 -8.90 8.26 12.07
N VAL A 6 -9.14 9.48 11.58
CA VAL A 6 -8.08 10.36 11.02
C VAL A 6 -7.42 11.18 12.11
N LEU A 7 -8.23 11.91 12.88
CA LEU A 7 -7.73 12.94 13.78
C LEU A 7 -7.15 12.38 15.08
N ALA A 8 -7.73 11.30 15.63
CA ALA A 8 -7.23 10.74 16.88
C ALA A 8 -5.78 10.26 16.78
N PRO A 9 -5.37 9.47 15.76
CA PRO A 9 -3.97 9.10 15.62
C PRO A 9 -3.03 10.30 15.42
N ILE A 10 -3.46 11.32 14.64
CA ILE A 10 -2.66 12.53 14.42
C ILE A 10 -2.47 13.29 15.74
N LEU A 11 -3.54 13.57 16.46
CA LEU A 11 -3.48 14.32 17.71
C LEU A 11 -2.68 13.55 18.78
N ILE A 12 -2.90 12.24 18.91
CA ILE A 12 -2.16 11.40 19.84
C ILE A 12 -0.68 11.35 19.44
N GLY A 13 -0.36 11.22 18.15
CA GLY A 13 1.00 11.26 17.64
C GLY A 13 1.72 12.57 18.00
N LEU A 14 1.04 13.72 17.86
CA LEU A 14 1.59 15.01 18.29
C LEU A 14 1.75 15.09 19.81
N LEU A 15 0.78 14.61 20.58
CA LEU A 15 0.85 14.61 22.05
C LEU A 15 1.96 13.69 22.60
N MET A 16 2.35 12.65 21.84
CA MET A 16 3.48 11.79 22.24
C MET A 16 4.77 12.59 22.48
N TYR A 17 5.00 13.68 21.74
CA TYR A 17 6.19 14.52 21.94
C TYR A 17 6.21 15.23 23.28
N ALA A 18 5.08 15.41 23.94
CA ALA A 18 4.98 15.97 25.29
C ALA A 18 5.36 14.96 26.40
N LEU A 19 5.42 13.67 26.09
CA LEU A 19 5.81 12.65 27.06
C LEU A 19 7.33 12.70 27.33
N PRO A 20 7.81 12.36 28.55
CA PRO A 20 9.22 12.26 28.83
C PRO A 20 9.85 11.09 28.06
N ARG A 21 11.14 11.20 27.73
CA ARG A 21 11.88 10.13 27.02
C ARG A 21 11.97 8.82 27.81
N SER A 22 11.84 8.88 29.13
CA SER A 22 11.76 7.68 29.98
C SER A 22 10.52 6.83 29.76
N ALA A 23 9.51 7.35 29.04
CA ALA A 23 8.26 6.65 28.75
C ALA A 23 8.28 5.80 27.46
N ASP A 24 9.45 5.55 26.87
CA ASP A 24 9.59 4.84 25.58
C ASP A 24 8.80 3.51 25.50
N VAL A 25 8.89 2.67 26.55
CA VAL A 25 8.17 1.38 26.56
C VAL A 25 6.65 1.59 26.69
N ALA A 26 6.22 2.52 27.53
CA ALA A 26 4.81 2.85 27.69
C ALA A 26 4.25 3.46 26.39
N ALA A 27 4.99 4.35 25.74
CA ALA A 27 4.65 4.95 24.46
C ALA A 27 4.44 3.89 23.37
N LYS A 28 5.30 2.86 23.32
CA LYS A 28 5.12 1.73 22.39
C LYS A 28 3.76 1.06 22.53
N TRP A 29 3.46 0.58 23.76
CA TRP A 29 2.24 -0.17 23.99
C TRP A 29 0.99 0.68 23.87
N PHE A 30 1.09 1.97 24.22
CA PHE A 30 0.02 2.92 23.99
C PHE A 30 -0.21 3.11 22.47
N GLY A 31 0.86 3.24 21.66
CA GLY A 31 0.74 3.30 20.20
C GLY A 31 0.11 2.04 19.61
N VAL A 32 0.49 0.84 20.12
CA VAL A 32 -0.16 -0.42 19.72
C VAL A 32 -1.65 -0.40 20.07
N ALA A 33 -2.01 0.04 21.28
CA ALA A 33 -3.40 0.13 21.70
C ALA A 33 -4.21 1.13 20.85
N VAL A 34 -3.63 2.27 20.47
CA VAL A 34 -4.26 3.26 19.57
C VAL A 34 -4.49 2.65 18.19
N ALA A 35 -3.50 1.96 17.61
CA ALA A 35 -3.63 1.34 16.30
C ALA A 35 -4.64 0.17 16.31
N ALA A 36 -4.62 -0.67 17.34
CA ALA A 36 -5.58 -1.74 17.51
C ALA A 36 -7.01 -1.22 17.77
N GLY A 37 -7.14 -0.14 18.56
CA GLY A 37 -8.41 0.55 18.76
C GLY A 37 -8.95 1.17 17.47
N ALA A 38 -8.06 1.75 16.64
CA ALA A 38 -8.43 2.25 15.33
C ALA A 38 -8.88 1.12 14.38
N PHE A 39 -8.25 -0.06 14.45
CA PHE A 39 -8.70 -1.24 13.70
C PHE A 39 -10.11 -1.66 14.14
N GLY A 40 -10.36 -1.78 15.46
CA GLY A 40 -11.69 -2.09 15.98
C GLY A 40 -12.74 -1.03 15.58
N LEU A 41 -12.39 0.25 15.66
CA LEU A 41 -13.27 1.34 15.24
C LEU A 41 -13.54 1.28 13.72
N THR A 42 -12.56 0.92 12.89
CA THR A 42 -12.76 0.72 11.45
C THR A 42 -13.80 -0.37 11.19
N LEU A 43 -13.70 -1.50 11.87
CA LEU A 43 -14.68 -2.60 11.73
C LEU A 43 -16.09 -2.16 12.13
N LEU A 44 -16.22 -1.38 13.20
CA LEU A 44 -17.49 -0.84 13.67
C LEU A 44 -18.06 0.25 12.75
N SER A 45 -17.21 0.87 11.91
CA SER A 45 -17.56 1.97 11.01
C SER A 45 -17.95 1.51 9.61
N ALA A 46 -18.03 0.21 9.33
CA ALA A 46 -18.28 -0.35 7.98
C ALA A 46 -19.56 0.21 7.31
N ASN A 47 -20.57 0.57 8.09
CA ASN A 47 -21.84 1.14 7.62
C ASN A 47 -22.06 2.57 8.14
N ALA A 48 -21.01 3.27 8.56
CA ALA A 48 -21.15 4.63 9.03
C ALA A 48 -21.54 5.56 7.86
N PRO A 49 -22.45 6.50 8.09
CA PRO A 49 -22.77 7.52 7.09
C PRO A 49 -21.57 8.40 6.81
N ASP A 50 -21.50 8.94 5.60
CA ASP A 50 -20.49 9.92 5.25
C ASP A 50 -20.62 11.18 6.10
N GLU A 51 -19.48 11.79 6.45
CA GLU A 51 -19.40 12.99 7.28
C GLU A 51 -18.83 14.13 6.45
N SER A 52 -19.54 15.26 6.37
CA SER A 52 -19.09 16.42 5.60
C SER A 52 -19.12 17.70 6.46
N ILE A 53 -18.01 18.45 6.39
CA ILE A 53 -17.84 19.74 7.05
C ILE A 53 -17.45 20.76 5.97
N ARG A 54 -18.23 21.83 5.83
CA ARG A 54 -17.95 22.92 4.89
C ARG A 54 -16.61 23.58 5.21
N TRP A 55 -15.79 23.82 4.18
CA TRP A 55 -14.48 24.42 4.34
C TRP A 55 -14.25 25.59 3.37
N LEU A 56 -13.85 25.33 2.13
CA LEU A 56 -13.53 26.35 1.14
C LEU A 56 -14.74 26.64 0.25
N GLN A 57 -14.97 27.92 -0.09
CA GLN A 57 -16.10 28.33 -0.92
C GLN A 57 -15.65 29.07 -2.20
N ARG A 58 -14.39 29.48 -2.30
CA ARG A 58 -13.78 30.17 -3.46
C ARG A 58 -12.32 29.81 -3.53
N PRO A 59 -11.72 29.65 -4.72
CA PRO A 59 -12.30 29.83 -6.07
C PRO A 59 -13.25 28.70 -6.50
N PHE A 60 -13.23 27.56 -5.82
CA PHE A 60 -14.15 26.42 -5.98
C PHE A 60 -14.61 25.93 -4.60
N THR A 61 -15.64 25.12 -4.58
CA THR A 61 -16.13 24.52 -3.32
C THR A 61 -15.29 23.29 -2.98
N ALA A 62 -14.74 23.25 -1.74
CA ALA A 62 -14.11 22.07 -1.17
C ALA A 62 -14.61 21.85 0.26
N ASN A 63 -14.89 20.60 0.62
CA ASN A 63 -15.42 20.22 1.91
C ASN A 63 -14.55 19.14 2.57
N PHE A 64 -14.41 19.17 3.89
CA PHE A 64 -13.90 18.00 4.60
C PHE A 64 -14.97 16.90 4.58
N HIS A 65 -15.06 16.22 3.44
CA HIS A 65 -16.00 15.14 3.19
C HIS A 65 -15.28 13.81 3.30
N ALA A 66 -15.72 12.95 4.22
CA ALA A 66 -15.15 11.64 4.49
C ALA A 66 -16.21 10.55 4.44
N GLY A 67 -15.87 9.46 3.79
CA GLY A 67 -16.69 8.26 3.72
C GLY A 67 -15.83 7.00 3.84
N LEU A 68 -16.40 5.94 4.38
CA LEU A 68 -15.69 4.68 4.58
C LEU A 68 -16.55 3.54 3.99
N GLY A 69 -16.09 2.98 2.87
CA GLY A 69 -16.79 1.87 2.21
C GLY A 69 -15.96 1.22 1.13
N GLY A 70 -16.28 -0.01 0.78
CA GLY A 70 -15.60 -0.77 -0.25
C GLY A 70 -14.10 -0.88 -0.06
N LEU A 71 -13.31 -0.55 -1.10
CA LEU A 71 -11.85 -0.64 -1.06
C LEU A 71 -11.23 0.25 0.01
N SER A 72 -11.81 1.45 0.29
CA SER A 72 -11.31 2.34 1.34
C SER A 72 -11.42 1.72 2.73
N PHE A 73 -12.51 1.01 3.02
CA PHE A 73 -12.68 0.26 4.26
C PHE A 73 -11.56 -0.78 4.44
N TRP A 74 -11.29 -1.58 3.43
CA TRP A 74 -10.28 -2.63 3.49
C TRP A 74 -8.86 -2.07 3.59
N LEU A 75 -8.57 -0.93 2.93
CA LEU A 75 -7.28 -0.25 3.03
C LEU A 75 -7.04 0.35 4.42
N VAL A 76 -8.07 0.95 5.04
CA VAL A 76 -7.96 1.48 6.41
C VAL A 76 -7.84 0.33 7.42
N ALA A 77 -8.57 -0.76 7.23
CA ALA A 77 -8.42 -1.97 8.07
C ALA A 77 -7.01 -2.56 7.96
N LEU A 78 -6.47 -2.70 6.74
CA LEU A 78 -5.10 -3.15 6.51
C LEU A 78 -4.08 -2.21 7.16
N LEU A 79 -4.26 -0.89 7.01
CA LEU A 79 -3.37 0.13 7.57
C LEU A 79 -3.29 0.05 9.09
N THR A 80 -4.44 0.04 9.75
CA THR A 80 -4.52 0.04 11.21
C THR A 80 -4.02 -1.28 11.80
N LEU A 81 -4.36 -2.43 11.18
CA LEU A 81 -3.86 -3.75 11.56
C LEU A 81 -2.34 -3.84 11.38
N SER A 82 -1.83 -3.48 10.20
CA SER A 82 -0.39 -3.55 9.92
C SER A 82 0.41 -2.58 10.81
N THR A 83 -0.14 -1.41 11.16
CA THR A 83 0.50 -0.47 12.09
C THR A 83 0.56 -1.07 13.51
N ALA A 84 -0.50 -1.69 14.01
CA ALA A 84 -0.51 -2.34 15.30
C ALA A 84 0.54 -3.48 15.37
N CYS A 85 0.57 -4.35 14.35
CA CYS A 85 1.53 -5.45 14.24
C CYS A 85 2.98 -4.92 14.15
N ALA A 86 3.23 -3.90 13.34
CA ALA A 86 4.53 -3.29 13.15
C ALA A 86 5.05 -2.65 14.45
N LEU A 87 4.21 -1.89 15.15
CA LEU A 87 4.58 -1.29 16.44
C LEU A 87 4.81 -2.35 17.51
N ALA A 88 4.02 -3.42 17.56
CA ALA A 88 4.21 -4.51 18.51
C ALA A 88 5.56 -5.21 18.32
N SER A 89 6.02 -5.36 17.07
CA SER A 89 7.29 -6.03 16.73
C SER A 89 8.52 -5.13 16.92
N THR A 90 8.35 -3.80 17.00
CA THR A 90 9.49 -2.87 16.93
C THR A 90 10.30 -2.80 18.21
N ARG A 91 11.63 -2.72 18.05
CA ARG A 91 12.61 -2.44 19.11
C ARG A 91 13.63 -1.46 18.53
N ILE A 92 13.43 -0.16 18.77
CA ILE A 92 14.20 0.89 18.12
C ILE A 92 14.56 1.99 19.13
N PRO A 93 15.71 2.64 19.01
CA PRO A 93 16.06 3.81 19.84
C PRO A 93 15.05 4.95 19.64
N ARG A 94 14.83 5.76 20.68
CA ARG A 94 13.85 6.86 20.67
C ARG A 94 12.46 6.39 20.27
N GLN A 95 12.02 5.31 20.90
CA GLN A 95 10.81 4.59 20.54
C GLN A 95 9.57 5.47 20.60
N ARG A 96 9.47 6.40 21.56
CA ARG A 96 8.42 7.39 21.68
C ARG A 96 8.28 8.23 20.38
N ASP A 97 9.40 8.78 19.91
CA ASP A 97 9.42 9.64 18.73
C ASP A 97 9.06 8.86 17.47
N PHE A 98 9.52 7.59 17.38
CA PHE A 98 9.16 6.69 16.28
C PHE A 98 7.66 6.36 16.27
N VAL A 99 7.09 6.03 17.42
CA VAL A 99 5.65 5.77 17.57
C VAL A 99 4.83 7.00 17.18
N ALA A 100 5.28 8.20 17.58
CA ALA A 100 4.65 9.46 17.19
C ALA A 100 4.56 9.57 15.64
N GLN A 101 5.68 9.35 14.94
CA GLN A 101 5.70 9.40 13.47
C GLN A 101 4.82 8.33 12.83
N MET A 102 4.79 7.11 13.38
CA MET A 102 3.93 6.03 12.88
C MET A 102 2.44 6.33 13.04
N LEU A 103 2.03 6.97 14.14
CA LEU A 103 0.65 7.40 14.36
C LEU A 103 0.27 8.57 13.45
N LEU A 104 1.17 9.54 13.25
CA LEU A 104 0.97 10.63 12.27
C LEU A 104 0.80 10.08 10.86
N LEU A 105 1.64 9.11 10.46
CA LEU A 105 1.53 8.42 9.17
C LEU A 105 0.21 7.68 9.04
N MET A 106 -0.20 6.93 10.08
CA MET A 106 -1.46 6.19 10.09
C MET A 106 -2.65 7.13 9.91
N GLY A 107 -2.69 8.25 10.64
CA GLY A 107 -3.77 9.22 10.51
C GLY A 107 -3.80 9.92 9.14
N ALA A 108 -2.64 10.31 8.60
CA ALA A 108 -2.54 10.91 7.26
C ALA A 108 -2.99 9.94 6.16
N MET A 109 -2.57 8.68 6.22
CA MET A 109 -2.99 7.67 5.24
C MET A 109 -4.47 7.31 5.39
N THR A 110 -5.00 7.27 6.62
CA THR A 110 -6.45 7.11 6.82
C THR A 110 -7.21 8.27 6.18
N GLY A 111 -6.77 9.51 6.38
CA GLY A 111 -7.36 10.70 5.76
C GLY A 111 -7.39 10.61 4.24
N LEU A 112 -6.34 10.10 3.62
CA LEU A 112 -6.28 9.86 2.18
C LEU A 112 -7.38 8.91 1.70
N PHE A 113 -7.55 7.76 2.36
CA PHE A 113 -8.48 6.72 1.89
C PHE A 113 -9.94 7.01 2.21
N VAL A 114 -10.21 7.82 3.23
CA VAL A 114 -11.59 8.21 3.56
C VAL A 114 -12.05 9.48 2.84
N ALA A 115 -11.14 10.26 2.23
CA ALA A 115 -11.48 11.49 1.54
C ALA A 115 -12.47 11.24 0.38
N ARG A 116 -13.54 12.04 0.34
CA ARG A 116 -14.53 12.09 -0.74
C ARG A 116 -14.39 13.38 -1.56
N ASP A 117 -13.59 14.30 -1.10
CA ASP A 117 -13.23 15.55 -1.78
C ASP A 117 -11.80 15.45 -2.33
N LEU A 118 -11.61 15.81 -3.61
CA LEU A 118 -10.31 15.72 -4.29
C LEU A 118 -9.24 16.60 -3.65
N PHE A 119 -9.63 17.78 -3.16
CA PHE A 119 -8.69 18.69 -2.53
C PHE A 119 -8.22 18.16 -1.17
N VAL A 120 -9.14 17.57 -0.40
CA VAL A 120 -8.82 16.87 0.85
C VAL A 120 -7.97 15.63 0.59
N PHE A 121 -8.27 14.88 -0.49
CA PHE A 121 -7.45 13.76 -0.95
C PHE A 121 -6.01 14.20 -1.23
N ALA A 122 -5.82 15.29 -2.00
CA ALA A 122 -4.50 15.84 -2.31
C ALA A 122 -3.76 16.35 -1.06
N LEU A 123 -4.47 16.96 -0.11
CA LEU A 123 -3.91 17.40 1.16
C LEU A 123 -3.29 16.23 1.95
N PHE A 124 -4.04 15.15 2.14
CA PHE A 124 -3.56 13.97 2.86
C PHE A 124 -2.50 13.19 2.08
N TRP A 125 -2.53 13.27 0.74
CA TRP A 125 -1.49 12.72 -0.12
C TRP A 125 -0.10 13.29 0.17
N ASP A 126 -0.01 14.59 0.41
CA ASP A 126 1.25 15.24 0.74
C ASP A 126 1.57 15.16 2.24
N LEU A 127 0.56 15.20 3.10
CA LEU A 127 0.76 15.13 4.55
C LEU A 127 1.47 13.83 4.99
N MET A 128 1.18 12.68 4.34
CA MET A 128 1.85 11.42 4.68
C MET A 128 3.34 11.37 4.31
N LEU A 129 3.86 12.32 3.51
CA LEU A 129 5.28 12.37 3.15
C LEU A 129 6.14 12.77 4.35
N ILE A 130 5.64 13.66 5.20
CA ILE A 130 6.38 14.24 6.32
C ILE A 130 6.83 13.15 7.31
N PRO A 131 5.95 12.29 7.86
CA PRO A 131 6.37 11.25 8.80
C PRO A 131 7.40 10.29 8.21
N VAL A 132 7.23 9.85 6.96
CA VAL A 132 8.16 8.93 6.31
C VAL A 132 9.52 9.56 6.09
N PHE A 133 9.56 10.82 5.64
CA PHE A 133 10.80 11.59 5.48
C PHE A 133 11.54 11.73 6.81
N LEU A 134 10.83 12.08 7.89
CA LEU A 134 11.42 12.23 9.22
C LEU A 134 11.91 10.88 9.78
N ILE A 135 11.19 9.78 9.52
CA ILE A 135 11.64 8.43 9.89
C ILE A 135 12.95 8.09 9.15
N LEU A 136 13.02 8.35 7.85
CA LEU A 136 14.22 8.10 7.06
C LEU A 136 15.44 8.88 7.59
N ILE A 137 15.29 10.17 7.86
CA ILE A 137 16.38 10.98 8.41
C ILE A 137 16.80 10.50 9.81
N ALA A 138 15.85 10.14 10.66
CA ALA A 138 16.12 9.93 12.06
C ALA A 138 16.58 8.50 12.43
N TRP A 139 16.22 7.48 11.64
CA TRP A 139 16.46 6.06 11.99
C TRP A 139 17.08 5.23 10.86
N THR A 140 17.48 5.83 9.73
CA THR A 140 18.23 5.10 8.70
C THR A 140 19.62 4.68 9.24
N PRO A 141 20.01 3.40 9.06
CA PRO A 141 21.31 2.92 9.50
C PRO A 141 22.48 3.56 8.72
N SER A 142 22.26 3.91 7.45
CA SER A 142 23.23 4.62 6.65
C SER A 142 23.31 6.09 7.10
N LYS A 143 24.52 6.64 7.21
CA LYS A 143 24.73 8.07 7.52
C LYS A 143 24.36 8.99 6.34
N SER A 144 23.70 8.47 5.31
CA SER A 144 23.37 9.20 4.09
C SER A 144 21.87 9.48 4.03
N ASP A 145 21.50 10.75 3.94
CA ASP A 145 20.12 11.19 3.77
C ASP A 145 19.60 11.06 2.32
N ALA A 146 20.39 10.44 1.45
CA ALA A 146 20.08 10.38 0.00
C ALA A 146 18.76 9.67 -0.30
N SER A 147 18.41 8.62 0.45
CA SER A 147 17.13 7.93 0.29
C SER A 147 15.95 8.79 0.74
N ALA A 148 16.10 9.55 1.83
CA ALA A 148 15.10 10.46 2.34
C ALA A 148 14.79 11.58 1.32
N TRP A 149 15.83 12.24 0.80
CA TRP A 149 15.66 13.28 -0.22
C TRP A 149 15.10 12.74 -1.52
N ARG A 150 15.54 11.56 -1.97
CA ARG A 150 14.99 10.91 -3.17
C ARG A 150 13.51 10.60 -2.99
N TYR A 151 13.13 10.01 -1.84
CA TYR A 151 11.73 9.77 -1.48
C TYR A 151 10.91 11.06 -1.53
N LEU A 152 11.39 12.12 -0.87
CA LEU A 152 10.67 13.38 -0.79
C LEU A 152 10.51 14.04 -2.17
N ILE A 153 11.59 14.18 -2.95
CA ILE A 153 11.57 14.85 -4.24
C ILE A 153 10.60 14.13 -5.21
N TYR A 154 10.71 12.79 -5.34
CA TYR A 154 9.81 12.04 -6.21
C TYR A 154 8.35 12.21 -5.82
N ASN A 155 8.04 11.96 -4.55
CA ASN A 155 6.66 11.96 -4.09
C ASN A 155 6.06 13.37 -4.01
N LEU A 156 6.84 14.40 -3.69
CA LEU A 156 6.40 15.79 -3.71
C LEU A 156 6.14 16.26 -5.15
N THR A 157 6.99 15.89 -6.12
CA THR A 157 6.72 16.17 -7.54
C THR A 157 5.39 15.58 -7.98
N GLY A 158 5.11 14.34 -7.58
CA GLY A 158 3.81 13.72 -7.82
C GLY A 158 2.67 14.44 -7.10
N GLY A 159 2.85 14.83 -5.84
CA GLY A 159 1.86 15.57 -5.06
C GLY A 159 1.53 16.94 -5.65
N LEU A 160 2.53 17.68 -6.14
CA LEU A 160 2.31 18.95 -6.84
C LEU A 160 1.53 18.76 -8.15
N ALA A 161 1.82 17.70 -8.92
CA ALA A 161 1.05 17.38 -10.12
C ALA A 161 -0.42 17.05 -9.79
N LEU A 162 -0.65 16.27 -8.71
CA LEU A 162 -1.98 15.98 -8.21
C LEU A 162 -2.73 17.25 -7.78
N LEU A 163 -2.07 18.12 -7.01
CA LEU A 163 -2.66 19.35 -6.51
C LEU A 163 -3.04 20.30 -7.65
N LEU A 164 -2.17 20.46 -8.66
CA LEU A 164 -2.45 21.29 -9.84
C LEU A 164 -3.62 20.73 -10.65
N ALA A 165 -3.66 19.41 -10.88
CA ALA A 165 -4.76 18.76 -11.59
C ALA A 165 -6.09 18.88 -10.81
N THR A 166 -6.05 18.74 -9.49
CA THR A 166 -7.20 18.94 -8.61
C THR A 166 -7.70 20.38 -8.62
N ALA A 167 -6.79 21.36 -8.57
CA ALA A 167 -7.16 22.77 -8.65
C ALA A 167 -7.77 23.13 -10.00
N ALA A 168 -7.18 22.65 -11.11
CA ALA A 168 -7.73 22.83 -12.46
C ALA A 168 -9.14 22.23 -12.58
N TYR A 169 -9.32 20.99 -12.09
CA TYR A 169 -10.61 20.34 -12.04
C TYR A 169 -11.64 21.15 -11.23
N GLY A 170 -11.26 21.58 -10.01
CA GLY A 170 -12.14 22.35 -9.13
C GLY A 170 -12.55 23.70 -9.73
N VAL A 171 -11.65 24.40 -10.47
CA VAL A 171 -11.99 25.67 -11.13
C VAL A 171 -12.95 25.45 -12.30
N ILE A 172 -12.82 24.36 -13.05
CA ILE A 172 -13.69 24.05 -14.20
C ILE A 172 -15.07 23.60 -13.73
N GLU A 173 -15.13 22.69 -12.75
CA GLU A 173 -16.38 22.10 -12.25
C GLU A 173 -17.06 22.95 -11.14
N GLY A 174 -16.35 23.93 -10.58
CA GLY A 174 -16.83 24.73 -9.45
C GLY A 174 -16.77 24.02 -8.10
N SER A 175 -16.42 22.73 -8.06
CA SER A 175 -16.34 21.92 -6.85
C SER A 175 -15.31 20.81 -6.98
N THR A 176 -14.65 20.47 -5.86
CA THR A 176 -13.81 19.28 -5.71
C THR A 176 -14.47 18.16 -4.90
N ASP A 177 -15.65 18.39 -4.37
CA ASP A 177 -16.45 17.42 -3.59
C ASP A 177 -17.25 16.50 -4.53
N VAL A 178 -16.53 15.65 -5.26
CA VAL A 178 -17.09 14.86 -6.38
C VAL A 178 -17.09 13.37 -6.11
N LEU A 179 -16.29 12.87 -5.18
CA LEU A 179 -16.17 11.44 -4.91
C LEU A 179 -17.34 10.89 -4.07
N GLY A 180 -18.12 11.76 -3.43
CA GLY A 180 -19.36 11.43 -2.72
C GLY A 180 -20.63 11.64 -3.56
N ALA A 181 -20.59 12.59 -4.51
CA ALA A 181 -21.74 13.01 -5.31
C ALA A 181 -21.80 12.37 -6.71
N THR A 182 -20.81 11.58 -7.10
CA THR A 182 -20.59 11.06 -8.46
C THR A 182 -21.70 10.17 -9.02
N LEU A 183 -22.70 9.89 -8.26
CA LEU A 183 -23.79 9.03 -8.71
C LEU A 183 -24.91 9.79 -9.43
N GLY A 184 -24.79 11.11 -9.68
CA GLY A 184 -25.91 11.85 -10.23
C GLY A 184 -25.62 13.05 -11.15
N HIS A 185 -24.45 13.64 -11.13
CA HIS A 185 -24.16 14.84 -11.92
C HIS A 185 -22.93 14.64 -12.79
N GLY A 186 -23.15 14.59 -14.08
CA GLY A 186 -22.15 14.20 -15.05
C GLY A 186 -20.90 15.08 -15.05
N VAL A 187 -19.80 14.42 -15.25
CA VAL A 187 -18.46 14.94 -15.61
C VAL A 187 -18.48 15.69 -16.98
N ALA A 188 -19.59 16.34 -17.30
CA ALA A 188 -19.84 16.87 -18.63
C ALA A 188 -19.16 18.23 -18.91
N ALA A 189 -18.59 18.89 -17.89
CA ALA A 189 -18.01 20.23 -18.08
C ALA A 189 -16.53 20.20 -18.43
N VAL A 190 -15.79 19.14 -18.12
CA VAL A 190 -14.36 19.03 -18.51
C VAL A 190 -14.28 18.64 -19.97
N GLY A 191 -14.10 19.63 -20.84
CA GLY A 191 -13.89 19.38 -22.26
C GLY A 191 -12.65 18.49 -22.52
N PRO A 192 -12.60 17.78 -23.69
CA PRO A 192 -11.58 16.77 -23.97
C PRO A 192 -10.13 17.26 -23.72
N ALA A 193 -9.78 18.46 -24.14
CA ALA A 193 -8.43 19.01 -23.98
C ALA A 193 -8.03 19.18 -22.51
N TRP A 194 -8.91 19.69 -21.66
CA TRP A 194 -8.63 19.82 -20.22
C TRP A 194 -8.64 18.44 -19.51
N GLY A 195 -9.51 17.52 -19.94
CA GLY A 195 -9.55 16.16 -19.44
C GLY A 195 -8.22 15.43 -19.58
N GLU A 196 -7.53 15.60 -20.72
CA GLU A 196 -6.21 15.00 -20.96
C GLU A 196 -5.15 15.56 -20.02
N TRP A 197 -5.09 16.89 -19.80
CA TRP A 197 -4.12 17.52 -18.89
C TRP A 197 -4.37 17.16 -17.44
N ILE A 198 -5.63 17.14 -17.00
CA ILE A 198 -6.02 16.74 -15.63
C ILE A 198 -5.68 15.28 -15.41
N PHE A 199 -6.01 14.41 -16.37
CA PHE A 199 -5.63 12.99 -16.32
C PHE A 199 -4.13 12.80 -16.25
N ALA A 200 -3.35 13.53 -17.07
CA ALA A 200 -1.89 13.45 -17.06
C ALA A 200 -1.31 13.82 -15.67
N GLY A 201 -1.84 14.87 -15.03
CA GLY A 201 -1.44 15.27 -13.68
C GLY A 201 -1.75 14.19 -12.64
N PHE A 202 -2.95 13.61 -12.66
CA PHE A 202 -3.31 12.47 -11.80
C PHE A 202 -2.46 11.25 -12.09
N ALA A 203 -2.26 10.91 -13.37
CA ALA A 203 -1.48 9.74 -13.77
C ALA A 203 -0.02 9.85 -13.30
N ILE A 204 0.64 10.99 -13.48
CA ILE A 204 2.01 11.21 -12.98
C ILE A 204 2.08 10.99 -11.47
N ALA A 205 1.16 11.58 -10.70
CA ALA A 205 1.12 11.42 -9.25
C ALA A 205 0.95 9.94 -8.86
N PHE A 206 0.01 9.27 -9.49
CA PHE A 206 -0.35 7.88 -9.15
C PHE A 206 0.72 6.88 -9.58
N LEU A 207 1.36 7.09 -10.74
CA LEU A 207 2.47 6.26 -11.22
C LEU A 207 3.72 6.41 -10.35
N ILE A 208 4.02 7.62 -9.85
CA ILE A 208 5.12 7.84 -8.90
C ILE A 208 4.83 7.13 -7.58
N LYS A 209 3.64 7.31 -7.02
CA LYS A 209 3.28 6.73 -5.71
C LYS A 209 3.17 5.20 -5.76
N THR A 210 2.65 4.64 -6.85
CA THR A 210 2.56 3.18 -7.10
C THR A 210 3.91 2.57 -7.45
N PRO A 211 5.00 3.24 -7.41
CA PRO A 211 6.31 3.09 -8.02
C PRO A 211 6.32 2.25 -9.32
N VAL A 212 5.54 2.68 -10.32
CA VAL A 212 5.54 2.01 -11.63
C VAL A 212 6.82 2.34 -12.40
N TRP A 213 7.35 1.39 -13.17
CA TRP A 213 8.47 1.68 -14.05
C TRP A 213 8.08 2.77 -15.08
N PRO A 214 8.91 3.82 -15.32
CA PRO A 214 10.27 4.09 -14.80
C PRO A 214 10.31 4.90 -13.49
N PHE A 215 9.17 5.27 -12.89
CA PHE A 215 9.06 6.15 -11.72
C PHE A 215 9.39 5.47 -10.37
N HIS A 216 9.85 4.22 -10.39
CA HIS A 216 10.05 3.37 -9.20
C HIS A 216 11.35 3.63 -8.42
N THR A 217 12.31 4.37 -8.97
CA THR A 217 13.71 4.37 -8.49
C THR A 217 13.89 4.92 -7.06
N TRP A 218 12.89 5.60 -6.51
CA TRP A 218 12.88 6.03 -5.13
C TRP A 218 12.63 4.88 -4.15
N MET A 219 11.84 3.87 -4.54
CA MET A 219 11.25 2.89 -3.63
C MET A 219 12.23 1.83 -3.11
N PRO A 220 13.08 1.15 -3.91
CA PRO A 220 13.89 0.03 -3.42
C PRO A 220 14.86 0.44 -2.31
N GLN A 221 15.52 1.60 -2.45
CA GLN A 221 16.43 2.09 -1.42
C GLN A 221 15.67 2.61 -0.21
N THR A 222 14.53 3.30 -0.41
CA THR A 222 13.66 3.76 0.68
C THR A 222 13.21 2.60 1.57
N TYR A 223 12.71 1.51 0.97
CA TYR A 223 12.26 0.34 1.74
C TYR A 223 13.41 -0.38 2.45
N ALA A 224 14.60 -0.43 1.83
CA ALA A 224 15.78 -1.00 2.47
C ALA A 224 16.28 -0.18 3.65
N ASP A 225 16.19 1.15 3.57
CA ASP A 225 16.69 2.07 4.60
C ASP A 225 15.69 2.35 5.73
N LEU A 226 14.40 2.18 5.48
CA LEU A 226 13.39 2.28 6.54
C LEU A 226 13.59 1.21 7.62
N PRO A 227 13.39 1.56 8.91
CA PRO A 227 13.21 0.55 9.94
C PRO A 227 12.14 -0.48 9.53
N PRO A 228 12.32 -1.77 9.86
CA PRO A 228 11.40 -2.83 9.39
C PRO A 228 9.93 -2.55 9.67
N ALA A 229 9.60 -1.98 10.84
CA ALA A 229 8.24 -1.63 11.20
C ALA A 229 7.65 -0.52 10.30
N ALA A 230 8.45 0.49 9.94
CA ALA A 230 8.00 1.54 9.02
C ALA A 230 7.91 1.00 7.58
N ALA A 231 8.90 0.19 7.15
CA ALA A 231 8.87 -0.47 5.84
C ALA A 231 7.63 -1.36 5.68
N ALA A 232 7.23 -2.07 6.74
CA ALA A 232 6.02 -2.88 6.75
C ALA A 232 4.76 -2.06 6.41
N VAL A 233 4.56 -0.91 7.07
CA VAL A 233 3.37 -0.07 6.85
C VAL A 233 3.43 0.68 5.52
N VAL A 234 4.59 1.26 5.17
CA VAL A 234 4.78 2.01 3.92
C VAL A 234 4.59 1.10 2.71
N SER A 235 5.18 -0.09 2.73
CA SER A 235 5.03 -1.05 1.63
C SER A 235 3.64 -1.68 1.58
N ALA A 236 3.02 -1.93 2.75
CA ALA A 236 1.68 -2.50 2.82
C ALA A 236 0.61 -1.58 2.23
N VAL A 237 0.69 -0.27 2.48
CA VAL A 237 -0.45 0.62 2.22
C VAL A 237 -0.09 1.86 1.40
N GLN A 238 1.02 2.54 1.67
CA GLN A 238 1.33 3.81 1.02
C GLN A 238 1.44 3.70 -0.51
N SER A 239 2.11 2.66 -1.02
CA SER A 239 2.23 2.41 -2.46
C SER A 239 0.90 2.10 -3.16
N LYS A 240 -0.15 1.73 -2.41
CA LYS A 240 -1.50 1.46 -2.95
C LYS A 240 -2.30 2.74 -3.17
N GLY A 241 -1.87 3.87 -2.59
CA GLY A 241 -2.52 5.16 -2.78
C GLY A 241 -2.68 5.54 -4.25
N GLY A 242 -1.67 5.27 -5.10
CA GLY A 242 -1.78 5.53 -6.54
C GLY A 242 -2.76 4.61 -7.26
N LEU A 243 -2.74 3.30 -6.97
CA LEU A 243 -3.72 2.35 -7.53
C LEU A 243 -5.15 2.67 -7.06
N TYR A 244 -5.31 3.02 -5.78
CA TYR A 244 -6.57 3.53 -5.26
C TYR A 244 -7.01 4.80 -6.01
N GLY A 245 -6.07 5.72 -6.29
CA GLY A 245 -6.33 6.92 -7.09
C GLY A 245 -6.81 6.59 -8.51
N PHE A 246 -6.20 5.62 -9.20
CA PHE A 246 -6.67 5.19 -10.52
C PHE A 246 -8.08 4.60 -10.45
N ILE A 247 -8.35 3.70 -9.51
CA ILE A 247 -9.64 2.99 -9.42
C ILE A 247 -10.75 3.89 -8.87
N PHE A 248 -10.44 4.71 -7.85
CA PHE A 248 -11.44 5.46 -7.10
C PHE A 248 -11.60 6.92 -7.56
N VAL A 249 -10.53 7.54 -8.09
CA VAL A 249 -10.55 8.94 -8.55
C VAL A 249 -10.67 9.02 -10.06
N THR A 250 -9.72 8.43 -10.81
CA THR A 250 -9.72 8.65 -12.27
C THR A 250 -10.77 7.84 -13.00
N ALA A 251 -11.03 6.59 -12.62
CA ALA A 251 -12.02 5.75 -13.32
C ALA A 251 -13.42 6.36 -13.33
N PRO A 252 -13.94 6.92 -12.22
CA PRO A 252 -15.25 7.57 -12.25
C PRO A 252 -15.24 8.98 -12.86
N LEU A 253 -14.14 9.75 -12.73
CA LEU A 253 -14.08 11.15 -13.15
C LEU A 253 -13.68 11.32 -14.62
N LEU A 254 -12.79 10.48 -15.12
CA LEU A 254 -12.15 10.61 -16.43
C LEU A 254 -12.11 9.24 -17.14
N PRO A 255 -13.26 8.57 -17.34
CA PRO A 255 -13.31 7.21 -17.89
C PRO A 255 -12.76 7.12 -19.31
N ASP A 256 -13.02 8.13 -20.17
CA ASP A 256 -12.55 8.15 -21.56
C ASP A 256 -11.02 8.24 -21.64
N GLN A 257 -10.41 9.11 -20.80
CA GLN A 257 -8.96 9.27 -20.72
C GLN A 257 -8.31 8.01 -20.15
N MET A 258 -8.96 7.38 -19.17
CA MET A 258 -8.50 6.13 -18.62
C MET A 258 -8.49 5.01 -19.65
N HIS A 259 -9.54 4.90 -20.45
CA HIS A 259 -9.63 3.96 -21.56
C HIS A 259 -8.56 4.25 -22.64
N ALA A 260 -8.39 5.51 -23.04
CA ALA A 260 -7.39 5.91 -24.03
C ALA A 260 -5.94 5.64 -23.55
N ALA A 261 -5.67 5.74 -22.25
CA ALA A 261 -4.37 5.47 -21.68
C ALA A 261 -4.07 3.97 -21.47
N ALA A 262 -5.06 3.08 -21.55
CA ALA A 262 -4.89 1.66 -21.24
C ALA A 262 -3.74 0.96 -22.00
N PRO A 263 -3.51 1.20 -23.32
CA PRO A 263 -2.37 0.58 -24.02
C PRO A 263 -1.01 0.97 -23.42
N LEU A 264 -0.83 2.25 -23.08
CA LEU A 264 0.39 2.72 -22.42
C LEU A 264 0.55 2.10 -21.03
N MET A 265 -0.52 2.04 -20.24
CA MET A 265 -0.49 1.47 -18.91
C MET A 265 -0.24 -0.04 -18.92
N TYR A 266 -0.69 -0.75 -19.94
CA TYR A 266 -0.33 -2.16 -20.15
C TYR A 266 1.18 -2.32 -20.39
N VAL A 267 1.78 -1.49 -21.23
CA VAL A 267 3.23 -1.53 -21.46
C VAL A 267 3.99 -1.23 -20.17
N LEU A 268 3.64 -0.14 -19.45
CA LEU A 268 4.31 0.23 -18.21
C LEU A 268 4.14 -0.85 -17.12
N GLY A 269 2.93 -1.41 -16.99
CA GLY A 269 2.62 -2.49 -16.06
C GLY A 269 3.41 -3.76 -16.36
N LEU A 270 3.45 -4.21 -17.62
CA LEU A 270 4.21 -5.39 -18.03
C LEU A 270 5.72 -5.20 -17.86
N VAL A 271 6.27 -4.05 -18.25
CA VAL A 271 7.69 -3.74 -18.03
C VAL A 271 8.02 -3.75 -16.55
N GLY A 272 7.19 -3.10 -15.70
CA GLY A 272 7.38 -3.09 -14.25
C GLY A 272 7.29 -4.50 -13.64
N LEU A 273 6.32 -5.29 -14.09
CA LEU A 273 6.09 -6.66 -13.67
C LEU A 273 7.30 -7.57 -13.98
N ILE A 274 7.82 -7.55 -15.22
CA ILE A 274 8.96 -8.35 -15.66
C ILE A 274 10.26 -7.84 -15.03
N TYR A 275 10.53 -6.54 -15.13
CA TYR A 275 11.74 -5.93 -14.60
C TYR A 275 11.86 -6.15 -13.09
N GLY A 276 10.76 -5.93 -12.34
CA GLY A 276 10.72 -6.14 -10.90
C GLY A 276 11.07 -7.59 -10.52
N ALA A 277 10.49 -8.58 -11.21
CA ALA A 277 10.75 -9.99 -10.97
C ALA A 277 12.21 -10.39 -11.28
N LEU A 278 12.76 -9.95 -12.41
CA LEU A 278 14.13 -10.25 -12.80
C LEU A 278 15.15 -9.61 -11.85
N VAL A 279 14.93 -8.36 -11.45
CA VAL A 279 15.82 -7.68 -10.50
C VAL A 279 15.74 -8.28 -9.11
N ALA A 280 14.53 -8.68 -8.64
CA ALA A 280 14.38 -9.39 -7.37
C ALA A 280 15.19 -10.68 -7.30
N LEU A 281 15.29 -11.43 -8.40
CA LEU A 281 16.07 -12.67 -8.49
C LEU A 281 17.56 -12.50 -8.19
N VAL A 282 18.14 -11.34 -8.50
CA VAL A 282 19.59 -11.11 -8.39
C VAL A 282 19.98 -10.27 -7.18
N GLN A 283 19.01 -9.78 -6.38
CA GLN A 283 19.31 -9.01 -5.17
C GLN A 283 19.90 -9.89 -4.07
N ASP A 284 20.90 -9.38 -3.37
CA ASP A 284 21.45 -9.99 -2.15
C ASP A 284 20.86 -9.38 -0.87
N ASP A 285 20.37 -8.14 -0.90
CA ASP A 285 19.69 -7.51 0.21
C ASP A 285 18.23 -8.01 0.30
N ALA A 286 17.89 -8.73 1.36
CA ALA A 286 16.56 -9.32 1.57
C ALA A 286 15.41 -8.29 1.48
N LYS A 287 15.60 -7.06 2.02
CA LYS A 287 14.60 -6.00 1.91
C LYS A 287 14.45 -5.50 0.46
N LYS A 288 15.53 -5.48 -0.33
CA LYS A 288 15.48 -5.13 -1.75
C LYS A 288 14.80 -6.21 -2.59
N VAL A 289 14.97 -7.49 -2.25
CA VAL A 289 14.18 -8.56 -2.89
C VAL A 289 12.69 -8.27 -2.74
N VAL A 290 12.23 -7.96 -1.51
CA VAL A 290 10.82 -7.64 -1.24
C VAL A 290 10.39 -6.35 -1.95
N ALA A 291 11.24 -5.34 -2.00
CA ALA A 291 10.95 -4.09 -2.69
C ALA A 291 10.73 -4.30 -4.20
N TYR A 292 11.63 -5.03 -4.88
CA TYR A 292 11.48 -5.32 -6.31
C TYR A 292 10.35 -6.32 -6.60
N SER A 293 10.06 -7.25 -5.68
CA SER A 293 8.86 -8.07 -5.77
C SER A 293 7.59 -7.21 -5.69
N SER A 294 7.57 -6.19 -4.83
CA SER A 294 6.47 -5.24 -4.77
C SER A 294 6.28 -4.48 -6.07
N LEU A 295 7.36 -4.04 -6.74
CA LEU A 295 7.30 -3.43 -8.07
C LEU A 295 6.61 -4.35 -9.09
N SER A 296 6.99 -5.63 -9.07
CA SER A 296 6.38 -6.65 -9.94
C SER A 296 4.89 -6.80 -9.68
N HIS A 297 4.48 -7.00 -8.43
CA HIS A 297 3.08 -7.20 -8.07
C HIS A 297 2.21 -5.96 -8.33
N LEU A 298 2.72 -4.76 -8.08
CA LEU A 298 2.01 -3.50 -8.37
C LEU A 298 1.81 -3.30 -9.88
N GLY A 299 2.75 -3.77 -10.70
CA GLY A 299 2.59 -3.83 -12.16
C GLY A 299 1.37 -4.68 -12.57
N LEU A 300 1.19 -5.86 -11.97
CA LEU A 300 0.03 -6.73 -12.24
C LEU A 300 -1.30 -6.05 -11.84
N ILE A 301 -1.33 -5.36 -10.70
CA ILE A 301 -2.52 -4.62 -10.26
C ILE A 301 -2.84 -3.47 -11.23
N LEU A 302 -1.80 -2.78 -11.75
CA LEU A 302 -1.98 -1.72 -12.74
C LEU A 302 -2.66 -2.25 -14.02
N LEU A 303 -2.25 -3.43 -14.51
CA LEU A 303 -2.90 -4.07 -15.67
C LEU A 303 -4.39 -4.27 -15.42
N ALA A 304 -4.75 -4.75 -14.23
CA ALA A 304 -6.14 -4.96 -13.85
C ALA A 304 -6.93 -3.65 -13.75
N ALA A 305 -6.35 -2.59 -13.19
CA ALA A 305 -6.99 -1.29 -13.03
C ALA A 305 -7.39 -0.64 -14.36
N PHE A 306 -6.66 -0.94 -15.45
CA PHE A 306 -6.91 -0.42 -16.79
C PHE A 306 -7.60 -1.41 -17.73
N SER A 307 -8.01 -2.58 -17.24
CA SER A 307 -8.64 -3.62 -18.06
C SER A 307 -10.10 -3.33 -18.49
N GLY A 308 -10.78 -2.42 -17.80
CA GLY A 308 -12.22 -2.19 -17.97
C GLY A 308 -13.10 -3.39 -17.58
N ASN A 309 -12.54 -4.44 -16.99
CA ASN A 309 -13.25 -5.67 -16.66
C ASN A 309 -13.49 -5.77 -15.14
N GLN A 310 -14.74 -6.08 -14.73
CA GLN A 310 -15.14 -6.13 -13.32
C GLN A 310 -14.45 -7.26 -12.54
N VAL A 311 -14.19 -8.41 -13.19
CA VAL A 311 -13.48 -9.53 -12.55
C VAL A 311 -12.02 -9.13 -12.27
N ALA A 312 -11.36 -8.46 -13.24
CA ALA A 312 -10.01 -7.95 -13.04
C ALA A 312 -9.96 -6.87 -11.94
N LEU A 313 -10.93 -5.96 -11.91
CA LEU A 313 -11.03 -4.93 -10.86
C LEU A 313 -11.26 -5.54 -9.47
N GLY A 314 -12.14 -6.53 -9.36
CA GLY A 314 -12.31 -7.31 -8.13
C GLY A 314 -11.01 -8.01 -7.71
N GLY A 315 -10.31 -8.60 -8.68
CA GLY A 315 -8.98 -9.18 -8.49
C GLY A 315 -7.95 -8.15 -8.04
N ALA A 316 -7.95 -6.94 -8.62
CA ALA A 316 -7.09 -5.84 -8.19
C ALA A 316 -7.34 -5.46 -6.73
N ALA A 317 -8.60 -5.34 -6.31
CA ALA A 317 -8.95 -5.04 -4.93
C ALA A 317 -8.43 -6.13 -3.97
N VAL A 318 -8.68 -7.41 -4.29
CA VAL A 318 -8.16 -8.54 -3.51
C VAL A 318 -6.64 -8.51 -3.43
N TYR A 319 -5.97 -8.29 -4.57
CA TYR A 319 -4.50 -8.33 -4.63
C TYR A 319 -3.84 -7.11 -3.96
N ILE A 320 -4.48 -5.94 -3.96
CA ILE A 320 -4.07 -4.77 -3.18
C ILE A 320 -3.98 -5.11 -1.69
N ILE A 321 -5.02 -5.75 -1.15
CA ILE A 321 -5.07 -6.14 0.26
C ILE A 321 -4.12 -7.31 0.54
N ALA A 322 -4.12 -8.33 -0.30
CA ALA A 322 -3.23 -9.48 -0.19
C ALA A 322 -1.75 -9.08 -0.18
N HIS A 323 -1.34 -8.25 -1.17
CA HIS A 323 0.02 -7.73 -1.24
C HIS A 323 0.38 -6.93 0.02
N GLY A 324 -0.55 -6.13 0.55
CA GLY A 324 -0.32 -5.40 1.78
C GLY A 324 -0.10 -6.33 2.98
N LEU A 325 -0.91 -7.36 3.13
CA LEU A 325 -0.81 -8.34 4.22
C LEU A 325 0.53 -9.09 4.21
N PHE A 326 0.88 -9.72 3.08
CA PHE A 326 2.12 -10.49 3.03
C PHE A 326 3.36 -9.59 3.02
N SER A 327 3.32 -8.42 2.41
CA SER A 327 4.42 -7.47 2.42
C SER A 327 4.72 -6.95 3.84
N ALA A 328 3.68 -6.57 4.60
CA ALA A 328 3.83 -6.21 6.02
C ALA A 328 4.43 -7.37 6.83
N GLY A 329 3.90 -8.58 6.65
CA GLY A 329 4.40 -9.77 7.33
C GLY A 329 5.86 -10.06 7.04
N ILE A 330 6.26 -10.00 5.76
CA ILE A 330 7.65 -10.24 5.35
C ILE A 330 8.58 -9.19 5.97
N PHE A 331 8.26 -7.88 5.91
CA PHE A 331 9.13 -6.85 6.50
C PHE A 331 9.24 -6.98 8.02
N ILE A 332 8.17 -7.36 8.72
CA ILE A 332 8.22 -7.62 10.17
C ILE A 332 9.13 -8.81 10.46
N VAL A 333 8.97 -9.92 9.75
CA VAL A 333 9.80 -11.12 9.95
C VAL A 333 11.26 -10.87 9.57
N LEU A 334 11.53 -10.18 8.46
CA LEU A 334 12.90 -9.77 8.09
C LEU A 334 13.52 -8.85 9.14
N GLY A 335 12.72 -7.99 9.80
CA GLY A 335 13.19 -7.21 10.94
C GLY A 335 13.58 -8.07 12.15
N GLN A 336 12.85 -9.16 12.39
CA GLN A 336 13.20 -10.13 13.43
C GLN A 336 14.49 -10.92 13.07
N VAL A 337 14.70 -11.23 11.78
CA VAL A 337 15.96 -11.81 11.28
C VAL A 337 17.10 -10.80 11.45
N GLU A 338 16.95 -9.57 10.94
CA GLU A 338 17.98 -8.52 11.01
C GLU A 338 18.39 -8.20 12.46
N SER A 339 17.46 -8.23 13.41
CA SER A 339 17.76 -8.00 14.83
C SER A 339 18.55 -9.14 15.50
N ARG A 340 18.51 -10.35 14.94
CA ARG A 340 19.25 -11.53 15.41
C ARG A 340 20.63 -11.65 14.75
N GLU A 341 20.65 -11.50 13.46
CA GLU A 341 21.81 -11.80 12.64
C GLU A 341 22.66 -10.55 12.31
N GLU A 342 22.20 -9.35 12.70
CA GLU A 342 22.84 -8.06 12.47
C GLU A 342 23.17 -7.79 11.00
N THR A 343 22.54 -8.58 10.10
CA THR A 343 22.68 -8.48 8.66
C THR A 343 21.36 -8.80 7.97
N ARG A 344 21.20 -8.26 6.77
CA ARG A 344 20.09 -8.55 5.86
C ARG A 344 20.59 -9.09 4.50
N MET A 345 21.92 -9.31 4.38
CA MET A 345 22.52 -9.86 3.17
C MET A 345 22.30 -11.37 3.12
N ILE A 346 21.59 -11.87 2.11
CA ILE A 346 21.23 -13.28 1.96
C ILE A 346 22.50 -14.14 1.89
N SER A 347 23.56 -13.66 1.23
CA SER A 347 24.85 -14.34 1.13
C SER A 347 25.59 -14.54 2.46
N ARG A 348 25.18 -13.81 3.51
CA ARG A 348 25.73 -13.90 4.87
C ARG A 348 24.80 -14.61 5.84
N LEU A 349 23.64 -15.05 5.38
CA LEU A 349 22.64 -15.78 6.15
C LEU A 349 22.67 -17.27 5.75
N GLY A 350 22.05 -18.13 6.53
CA GLY A 350 21.88 -19.54 6.26
C GLY A 350 21.56 -20.32 7.53
N GLY A 351 20.93 -21.47 7.41
CA GLY A 351 20.69 -22.40 8.51
C GLY A 351 19.72 -21.93 9.59
N LEU A 352 19.16 -20.70 9.50
CA LEU A 352 18.30 -20.14 10.55
C LEU A 352 17.09 -21.03 10.88
N GLY A 353 16.58 -21.77 9.90
CA GLY A 353 15.40 -22.61 10.08
C GLY A 353 15.58 -23.70 11.12
N ALA A 354 16.78 -24.26 11.24
CA ALA A 354 17.10 -25.26 12.25
C ALA A 354 17.20 -24.67 13.66
N ARG A 355 17.77 -23.47 13.77
CA ARG A 355 17.97 -22.76 15.06
C ARG A 355 16.72 -22.00 15.51
N ASN A 356 15.91 -21.48 14.58
CA ASN A 356 14.78 -20.62 14.82
C ASN A 356 13.51 -21.12 14.10
N PRO A 357 12.97 -22.31 14.46
CA PRO A 357 11.86 -22.95 13.73
C PRO A 357 10.56 -22.13 13.75
N ARG A 358 10.29 -21.36 14.81
CA ARG A 358 9.10 -20.51 14.87
C ARG A 358 9.21 -19.33 13.91
N LEU A 359 10.39 -18.71 13.83
CA LEU A 359 10.68 -17.65 12.89
C LEU A 359 10.59 -18.18 11.45
N ALA A 360 11.15 -19.35 11.19
CA ALA A 360 11.07 -20.03 9.90
C ALA A 360 9.63 -20.30 9.47
N GLY A 361 8.78 -20.79 10.39
CA GLY A 361 7.36 -21.02 10.14
C GLY A 361 6.63 -19.71 9.77
N SER A 362 6.94 -18.61 10.46
CA SER A 362 6.37 -17.30 10.14
C SER A 362 6.79 -16.83 8.74
N LEU A 363 8.09 -16.92 8.40
CA LEU A 363 8.57 -16.54 7.06
C LEU A 363 7.97 -17.45 5.98
N THR A 364 7.83 -18.75 6.25
CA THR A 364 7.22 -19.70 5.30
C THR A 364 5.84 -19.25 4.86
N ILE A 365 4.94 -18.94 5.81
CA ILE A 365 3.55 -18.60 5.46
C ILE A 365 3.48 -17.31 4.65
N VAL A 366 4.21 -16.25 5.07
CA VAL A 366 4.17 -14.97 4.37
C VAL A 366 4.87 -15.04 3.01
N ALA A 367 5.92 -15.85 2.86
CA ALA A 367 6.59 -16.07 1.57
C ALA A 367 5.72 -16.91 0.61
N LEU A 368 5.05 -17.96 1.11
CA LEU A 368 4.11 -18.75 0.32
C LEU A 368 2.89 -17.93 -0.13
N ALA A 369 2.43 -16.98 0.68
CA ALA A 369 1.39 -16.05 0.26
C ALA A 369 1.88 -15.10 -0.85
N ALA A 370 3.12 -14.63 -0.76
CA ALA A 370 3.72 -13.73 -1.75
C ALA A 370 4.03 -14.40 -3.09
N LEU A 371 4.31 -15.70 -3.10
CA LEU A 371 4.53 -16.46 -4.33
C LEU A 371 3.24 -17.00 -4.98
N GLY A 372 2.07 -16.68 -4.42
CA GLY A 372 0.79 -17.08 -4.99
C GLY A 372 0.39 -18.54 -4.76
N LEU A 373 0.70 -19.13 -3.58
CA LEU A 373 0.28 -20.49 -3.28
C LEU A 373 -1.25 -20.58 -3.18
N PRO A 374 -1.91 -21.52 -3.89
CA PRO A 374 -3.35 -21.77 -3.76
C PRO A 374 -3.78 -21.99 -2.29
N GLY A 375 -4.88 -21.34 -1.89
CA GLY A 375 -5.36 -21.32 -0.50
C GLY A 375 -4.84 -20.16 0.34
N LEU A 376 -3.90 -19.35 -0.19
CA LEU A 376 -3.44 -18.09 0.41
C LEU A 376 -3.85 -16.90 -0.45
N CYS A 377 -3.86 -15.71 0.16
CA CYS A 377 -4.46 -14.52 -0.41
C CYS A 377 -3.83 -14.05 -1.74
N GLY A 378 -2.54 -14.31 -1.99
CA GLY A 378 -1.86 -13.92 -3.23
C GLY A 378 -2.50 -14.57 -4.45
N PHE A 379 -2.66 -15.88 -4.43
CA PHE A 379 -3.27 -16.65 -5.54
C PHE A 379 -4.67 -16.15 -5.90
N ALA A 380 -5.50 -15.84 -4.88
CA ALA A 380 -6.87 -15.39 -5.11
C ALA A 380 -6.94 -14.12 -5.96
N GLY A 381 -6.06 -13.15 -5.70
CA GLY A 381 -5.97 -11.93 -6.49
C GLY A 381 -5.41 -12.16 -7.89
N GLU A 382 -4.32 -12.95 -8.00
CA GLU A 382 -3.66 -13.24 -9.29
C GLU A 382 -4.61 -13.93 -10.26
N ILE A 383 -5.31 -14.98 -9.83
CA ILE A 383 -6.21 -15.72 -10.73
C ILE A 383 -7.39 -14.88 -11.19
N LEU A 384 -7.95 -14.01 -10.32
CA LEU A 384 -9.02 -13.09 -10.70
C LEU A 384 -8.53 -12.04 -11.72
N ILE A 385 -7.33 -11.48 -11.51
CA ILE A 385 -6.73 -10.52 -12.46
C ILE A 385 -6.52 -11.17 -13.81
N LEU A 386 -5.87 -12.33 -13.86
CA LEU A 386 -5.60 -13.04 -15.12
C LEU A 386 -6.88 -13.43 -15.85
N THR A 387 -7.87 -13.93 -15.11
CA THR A 387 -9.19 -14.27 -15.67
C THR A 387 -9.87 -13.05 -16.26
N GLY A 388 -9.87 -11.92 -15.55
CA GLY A 388 -10.49 -10.70 -16.02
C GLY A 388 -9.75 -10.07 -17.21
N LEU A 389 -8.41 -10.12 -17.25
CA LEU A 389 -7.62 -9.71 -18.42
C LEU A 389 -7.92 -10.57 -19.65
N TYR A 390 -8.06 -11.87 -19.46
CA TYR A 390 -8.49 -12.77 -20.54
C TYR A 390 -9.90 -12.43 -21.06
N GLN A 391 -10.86 -12.22 -20.16
CA GLN A 391 -12.24 -11.86 -20.51
C GLN A 391 -12.37 -10.48 -21.17
N SER A 392 -11.48 -9.53 -20.86
CA SER A 392 -11.44 -8.21 -21.49
C SER A 392 -10.90 -8.23 -22.94
N GLY A 393 -10.44 -9.39 -23.43
CA GLY A 393 -9.80 -9.51 -24.73
C GLY A 393 -8.30 -9.20 -24.72
N ALA A 394 -7.72 -8.81 -23.58
CA ALA A 394 -6.29 -8.55 -23.42
C ALA A 394 -5.49 -9.87 -23.21
N VAL A 395 -5.77 -10.88 -24.04
CA VAL A 395 -5.23 -12.25 -23.91
C VAL A 395 -3.70 -12.28 -23.91
N TRP A 396 -3.07 -11.47 -24.76
CA TRP A 396 -1.60 -11.38 -24.82
C TRP A 396 -1.00 -10.76 -23.55
N VAL A 397 -1.70 -9.79 -22.93
CA VAL A 397 -1.29 -9.20 -21.63
C VAL A 397 -1.34 -10.27 -20.53
N ALA A 398 -2.46 -11.02 -20.47
CA ALA A 398 -2.60 -12.12 -19.51
C ALA A 398 -1.53 -13.20 -19.70
N GLY A 399 -1.23 -13.57 -20.97
CA GLY A 399 -0.22 -14.56 -21.30
C GLY A 399 1.20 -14.12 -20.87
N ILE A 400 1.59 -12.87 -21.14
CA ILE A 400 2.90 -12.35 -20.73
C ILE A 400 2.98 -12.24 -19.21
N ALA A 401 1.89 -11.84 -18.52
CA ALA A 401 1.86 -11.69 -17.07
C ALA A 401 2.07 -13.02 -16.31
N LEU A 402 1.83 -14.17 -16.92
CA LEU A 402 2.11 -15.48 -16.30
C LEU A 402 3.61 -15.69 -16.02
N VAL A 403 4.51 -15.20 -16.89
CA VAL A 403 5.96 -15.42 -16.73
C VAL A 403 6.50 -14.83 -15.43
N PRO A 404 6.26 -13.56 -15.10
CA PRO A 404 6.71 -12.99 -13.82
C PRO A 404 6.07 -13.60 -12.58
N ILE A 405 4.85 -14.12 -12.69
CA ILE A 405 4.19 -14.86 -11.59
C ILE A 405 5.00 -16.15 -11.27
N VAL A 406 5.45 -16.87 -12.30
CA VAL A 406 6.36 -18.03 -12.10
C VAL A 406 7.70 -17.59 -11.52
N LEU A 407 8.24 -16.44 -11.97
CA LEU A 407 9.47 -15.89 -11.41
C LEU A 407 9.31 -15.48 -9.94
N ALA A 408 8.09 -15.12 -9.50
CA ALA A 408 7.80 -14.82 -8.12
C ALA A 408 8.11 -16.01 -7.19
N ALA A 409 7.75 -17.22 -7.62
CA ALA A 409 8.12 -18.43 -6.88
C ALA A 409 9.64 -18.58 -6.78
N ALA A 410 10.37 -18.31 -7.86
CA ALA A 410 11.82 -18.46 -7.88
C ALA A 410 12.53 -17.49 -6.92
N TYR A 411 12.21 -16.17 -6.94
CA TYR A 411 12.89 -15.23 -6.05
C TYR A 411 12.44 -15.36 -4.59
N MET A 412 11.17 -15.71 -4.30
CA MET A 412 10.72 -15.93 -2.94
C MET A 412 11.29 -17.21 -2.33
N LEU A 413 11.37 -18.30 -3.10
CA LEU A 413 12.04 -19.52 -2.66
C LEU A 413 13.52 -19.29 -2.43
N ARG A 414 14.21 -18.55 -3.33
CA ARG A 414 15.62 -18.18 -3.15
C ARG A 414 15.82 -17.36 -1.87
N LEU A 415 14.94 -16.38 -1.59
CA LEU A 415 14.98 -15.60 -0.35
C LEU A 415 14.82 -16.52 0.87
N PHE A 416 13.80 -17.37 0.87
CA PHE A 416 13.52 -18.29 1.96
C PHE A 416 14.67 -19.28 2.19
N GLN A 417 15.14 -19.93 1.11
CA GLN A 417 16.22 -20.92 1.18
C GLN A 417 17.53 -20.28 1.66
N GLY A 418 17.87 -19.10 1.13
CA GLY A 418 19.09 -18.40 1.49
C GLY A 418 19.14 -17.94 2.95
N ILE A 419 17.97 -17.70 3.58
CA ILE A 419 17.89 -17.31 5.00
C ILE A 419 17.74 -18.56 5.90
N MET A 420 16.83 -19.45 5.56
CA MET A 420 16.37 -20.52 6.47
C MET A 420 17.05 -21.86 6.26
N GLN A 421 17.61 -22.11 5.08
CA GLN A 421 18.22 -23.38 4.71
C GLN A 421 19.73 -23.24 4.49
N GLY A 422 20.41 -24.37 4.26
CA GLY A 422 21.84 -24.38 4.03
C GLY A 422 22.66 -24.58 5.31
N PRO A 423 23.99 -24.52 5.19
CA PRO A 423 24.88 -24.58 6.35
C PRO A 423 24.73 -23.35 7.22
N ASP A 424 24.90 -23.51 8.53
CA ASP A 424 24.98 -22.37 9.42
C ASP A 424 26.11 -21.43 8.94
N ALA A 425 25.78 -20.14 8.84
CA ALA A 425 26.83 -19.15 8.63
C ALA A 425 27.77 -19.23 9.84
N ALA A 426 29.02 -19.66 9.60
CA ALA A 426 30.02 -19.78 10.63
C ALA A 426 30.15 -18.43 11.36
N ASP A 427 30.23 -18.48 12.69
CA ASP A 427 30.43 -17.32 13.58
C ASP A 427 29.22 -16.47 13.98
N LEU A 428 27.98 -16.86 13.73
CA LEU A 428 26.84 -16.14 14.26
C LEU A 428 26.49 -16.61 15.68
N PRO A 429 26.25 -15.71 16.63
CA PRO A 429 25.89 -16.08 18.00
C PRO A 429 24.54 -16.81 18.03
N GLU A 430 24.43 -17.86 18.84
CA GLU A 430 23.15 -18.49 19.13
C GLU A 430 22.20 -17.47 19.78
N ARG A 431 21.14 -17.13 19.06
CA ARG A 431 20.09 -16.25 19.59
C ARG A 431 18.79 -17.03 19.74
N ALA A 432 18.00 -16.67 20.76
CA ALA A 432 16.73 -17.30 21.02
C ALA A 432 15.78 -17.18 19.82
N ASP A 433 14.99 -18.23 19.58
CA ASP A 433 13.92 -18.24 18.57
C ASP A 433 12.86 -17.15 18.83
N ALA A 434 11.96 -16.97 17.90
CA ALA A 434 10.89 -16.00 18.02
C ALA A 434 10.11 -16.15 19.32
N SER A 435 10.05 -15.07 20.09
CA SER A 435 9.32 -15.00 21.34
C SER A 435 7.79 -15.04 21.07
N PRO A 436 6.97 -15.43 22.07
CA PRO A 436 5.51 -15.39 21.90
C PRO A 436 4.98 -14.03 21.46
N LEU A 437 5.62 -12.94 21.89
CA LEU A 437 5.24 -11.58 21.51
C LEU A 437 5.55 -11.27 20.04
N GLU A 438 6.70 -11.73 19.55
CA GLU A 438 7.07 -11.57 18.13
C GLU A 438 6.16 -12.40 17.22
N LEU A 439 5.76 -13.59 17.66
CA LEU A 439 4.75 -14.39 16.95
C LEU A 439 3.38 -13.71 16.97
N LEU A 440 2.96 -13.17 18.12
CA LEU A 440 1.69 -12.44 18.24
C LEU A 440 1.65 -11.19 17.34
N ALA A 441 2.79 -10.54 17.11
CA ALA A 441 2.89 -9.41 16.20
C ALA A 441 2.69 -9.80 14.72
N VAL A 442 2.93 -11.05 14.33
CA VAL A 442 2.74 -11.54 12.95
C VAL A 442 1.42 -12.29 12.78
N ALA A 443 0.94 -12.96 13.83
CA ALA A 443 -0.21 -13.83 13.79
C ALA A 443 -1.50 -13.21 13.19
N PRO A 444 -1.90 -11.95 13.51
CA PRO A 444 -3.08 -11.35 12.90
C PRO A 444 -2.99 -11.20 11.39
N LEU A 445 -1.78 -10.88 10.86
CA LEU A 445 -1.54 -10.81 9.43
C LEU A 445 -1.64 -12.20 8.78
N VAL A 446 -1.08 -13.24 9.42
CA VAL A 446 -1.17 -14.62 8.95
C VAL A 446 -2.62 -15.10 8.91
N VAL A 447 -3.40 -14.81 9.95
CA VAL A 447 -4.83 -15.13 9.98
C VAL A 447 -5.56 -14.43 8.83
N ALA A 448 -5.33 -13.15 8.61
CA ALA A 448 -5.93 -12.40 7.51
C ALA A 448 -5.51 -12.95 6.13
N ILE A 449 -4.25 -13.36 5.95
CA ILE A 449 -3.73 -14.00 4.74
C ILE A 449 -4.51 -15.29 4.41
N VAL A 450 -4.74 -16.13 5.41
CA VAL A 450 -5.48 -17.40 5.23
C VAL A 450 -6.96 -17.13 4.97
N LEU A 451 -7.59 -16.26 5.77
CA LEU A 451 -9.02 -15.95 5.60
C LEU A 451 -9.31 -15.36 4.21
N LEU A 452 -8.50 -14.42 3.76
CA LEU A 452 -8.66 -13.81 2.42
C LEU A 452 -8.32 -14.80 1.30
N GLY A 453 -7.43 -15.76 1.55
CA GLY A 453 -7.10 -16.83 0.59
C GLY A 453 -8.21 -17.85 0.43
N VAL A 454 -8.95 -18.13 1.50
CA VAL A 454 -10.09 -19.07 1.50
C VAL A 454 -11.36 -18.42 0.95
N ASP A 455 -11.64 -17.18 1.37
CA ASP A 455 -12.81 -16.43 0.89
C ASP A 455 -12.45 -14.98 0.49
N PRO A 456 -12.16 -14.72 -0.79
CA PRO A 456 -11.84 -13.37 -1.27
C PRO A 456 -13.08 -12.50 -1.50
N ARG A 457 -14.31 -13.05 -1.47
CA ARG A 457 -15.56 -12.36 -1.82
C ARG A 457 -15.80 -11.08 -1.03
N PRO A 458 -15.55 -11.00 0.29
CA PRO A 458 -15.76 -9.76 1.03
C PRO A 458 -15.01 -8.55 0.46
N VAL A 459 -13.88 -8.81 -0.23
CA VAL A 459 -13.07 -7.77 -0.86
C VAL A 459 -13.41 -7.62 -2.35
N SER A 460 -13.53 -8.75 -3.09
CA SER A 460 -13.80 -8.71 -4.54
C SER A 460 -15.18 -8.12 -4.88
N ASP A 461 -16.17 -8.37 -4.02
CA ASP A 461 -17.57 -7.96 -4.24
C ASP A 461 -17.88 -6.60 -3.60
N ALA A 462 -16.88 -5.95 -3.02
CA ALA A 462 -17.03 -4.64 -2.42
C ALA A 462 -17.57 -3.65 -3.47
N ARG A 463 -18.80 -3.20 -3.29
CA ARG A 463 -19.58 -2.39 -4.26
C ARG A 463 -18.90 -1.12 -4.76
N SER A 464 -17.87 -0.66 -4.09
CA SER A 464 -17.08 0.50 -4.48
C SER A 464 -15.92 0.18 -5.44
N VAL A 465 -15.74 -1.08 -5.83
CA VAL A 465 -14.92 -1.46 -6.99
C VAL A 465 -15.73 -1.32 -8.29
N ALA A 466 -17.04 -1.09 -8.17
CA ALA A 466 -17.89 -0.87 -9.32
C ALA A 466 -17.60 0.52 -9.92
N ALA A 467 -17.05 0.55 -11.13
CA ALA A 467 -17.20 1.70 -12.02
C ALA A 467 -18.70 2.03 -12.15
N PRO A 468 -19.10 3.31 -12.24
CA PRO A 468 -20.49 3.65 -12.54
C PRO A 468 -20.94 2.89 -13.79
N ALA A 469 -22.16 2.37 -13.76
CA ALA A 469 -22.74 1.69 -14.91
C ALA A 469 -22.63 2.60 -16.15
N PRO A 470 -22.27 2.08 -17.32
CA PRO A 470 -22.18 2.91 -18.53
C PRO A 470 -23.52 3.61 -18.76
N VAL A 471 -23.47 4.91 -19.03
CA VAL A 471 -24.62 5.81 -19.27
C VAL A 471 -25.39 5.44 -20.59
N SER A 472 -25.34 4.23 -21.05
CA SER A 472 -25.99 3.78 -22.30
C SER A 472 -27.42 3.29 -22.13
N ALA A 473 -28.15 3.62 -21.06
CA ALA A 473 -29.52 3.17 -20.83
C ALA A 473 -30.55 4.32 -20.62
N VAL A 474 -30.26 5.55 -21.02
CA VAL A 474 -31.24 6.66 -20.99
C VAL A 474 -31.34 7.35 -22.35
N SER A 475 -31.62 6.58 -23.38
CA SER A 475 -32.15 7.14 -24.63
C SER A 475 -33.05 6.15 -25.29
N GLU A 476 -34.21 5.92 -24.70
CA GLU A 476 -35.42 5.44 -25.39
C GLU A 476 -36.54 5.36 -24.34
N ARG A 477 -37.15 6.54 -24.07
CA ARG A 477 -38.61 6.66 -23.82
C ARG A 477 -39.04 8.13 -23.90
#